data_e85842bd997ad508703a2bfcdcddf131
#
_entry.id   e85842bd997ad508703a2bfcdcddf131
#
_cell.length_a   1.000
_cell.length_b   1.000
_cell.length_c   1.000
_cell.angle_alpha   90.00
_cell.angle_beta   90.00
_cell.angle_gamma   90.00
#
_symmetry.space_group_name_H-M   'P 1'
#
loop_
_entity.id
_entity.type
_entity.pdbx_description
1 polymer ?
#
loop_
_entity_poly.entity_id
_entity_poly.type
_entity_poly.pdbx_seq_one_letter_code
_entity_poly.pdbx_strand_id
1 'polypeptide(L)'
;MVRRSATNADVPLVTDDGAPVVVRRSARRRRTVAAFWEDGKAVVAIPASFTKSQEREWVHRMLAKLKKQGERRSGQGRRRPATDEVLAEHAAHLSRTYLGGRAVPTSVRWVSNQNSRWGSATPADGTIRLSNKLQSMPQWVIDYVLVHELAHLLVAGHNADFWRLVDSYPETQRAKAFLEGVAFATSRGLPPDSNPAPDTGA
;
A
#
# COMPACT_ATOMS: atom_id res chain seq x y z
N MET A 1 -45.70 -18.19 33.30
CA MET A 1 -45.28 -18.77 32.01
C MET A 1 -44.34 -17.80 31.33
N VAL A 2 -43.06 -17.93 31.56
CA VAL A 2 -42.02 -17.00 31.10
C VAL A 2 -41.47 -17.53 29.77
N ARG A 3 -41.70 -16.84 28.69
CA ARG A 3 -41.12 -17.16 27.36
C ARG A 3 -39.63 -16.74 27.38
N ARG A 4 -38.74 -17.70 27.38
CA ARG A 4 -37.33 -17.49 27.13
C ARG A 4 -37.15 -17.18 25.66
N SER A 5 -36.76 -15.93 25.36
CA SER A 5 -36.21 -15.53 24.06
C SER A 5 -34.83 -16.17 23.94
N ALA A 6 -34.67 -17.11 23.03
CA ALA A 6 -33.39 -17.65 22.63
C ALA A 6 -32.65 -16.56 21.83
N THR A 7 -31.70 -15.92 22.43
CA THR A 7 -30.74 -15.05 21.76
C THR A 7 -29.84 -15.96 20.91
N ASN A 8 -30.09 -15.99 19.62
CA ASN A 8 -29.22 -16.65 18.66
C ASN A 8 -27.91 -15.84 18.62
N ALA A 9 -26.89 -16.29 19.36
CA ALA A 9 -25.58 -15.70 19.34
C ALA A 9 -25.02 -15.85 17.92
N ASP A 10 -24.96 -14.75 17.18
CA ASP A 10 -24.25 -14.68 15.90
C ASP A 10 -22.78 -15.03 16.18
N VAL A 11 -22.34 -16.20 15.74
CA VAL A 11 -20.93 -16.59 15.78
C VAL A 11 -20.17 -15.53 14.96
N PRO A 12 -19.15 -14.88 15.54
CA PRO A 12 -18.42 -13.86 14.79
C PRO A 12 -17.80 -14.50 13.55
N LEU A 13 -18.19 -14.01 12.37
CA LEU A 13 -17.58 -14.40 11.11
C LEU A 13 -16.11 -13.96 11.14
N VAL A 14 -15.21 -14.91 10.97
CA VAL A 14 -13.77 -14.66 10.85
C VAL A 14 -13.28 -15.13 9.49
N THR A 15 -12.24 -14.48 8.97
CA THR A 15 -11.51 -14.96 7.78
C THR A 15 -10.72 -16.23 8.12
N ASP A 16 -10.23 -16.95 7.12
CA ASP A 16 -9.36 -18.13 7.32
C ASP A 16 -8.10 -17.80 8.16
N ASP A 17 -7.64 -16.54 8.10
CA ASP A 17 -6.49 -16.03 8.85
C ASP A 17 -6.87 -15.48 10.24
N GLY A 18 -8.11 -15.71 10.70
CA GLY A 18 -8.59 -15.31 12.03
C GLY A 18 -8.97 -13.83 12.17
N ALA A 19 -8.93 -13.02 11.09
CA ALA A 19 -9.33 -11.63 11.14
C ALA A 19 -10.85 -11.49 11.23
N PRO A 20 -11.39 -10.55 12.04
CA PRO A 20 -12.83 -10.34 12.17
C PRO A 20 -13.45 -9.84 10.87
N VAL A 21 -14.64 -10.37 10.54
CA VAL A 21 -15.44 -9.97 9.39
C VAL A 21 -16.60 -9.09 9.83
N VAL A 22 -16.72 -7.92 9.22
CA VAL A 22 -17.82 -6.97 9.47
C VAL A 22 -18.71 -6.88 8.23
N VAL A 23 -20.00 -7.18 8.38
CA VAL A 23 -20.98 -7.00 7.32
C VAL A 23 -21.67 -5.65 7.48
N ARG A 24 -21.50 -4.78 6.48
CA ARG A 24 -22.08 -3.43 6.47
C ARG A 24 -23.24 -3.37 5.48
N ARG A 25 -24.48 -3.24 5.97
CA ARG A 25 -25.68 -3.08 5.15
C ARG A 25 -25.89 -1.62 4.75
N SER A 26 -26.13 -1.35 3.47
CA SER A 26 -26.31 0.00 2.93
C SER A 26 -27.62 0.13 2.14
N ALA A 27 -28.48 1.05 2.53
CA ALA A 27 -29.72 1.37 1.80
C ALA A 27 -29.44 2.07 0.44
N ARG A 28 -28.28 2.72 0.31
CA ARG A 28 -27.87 3.38 -0.96
C ARG A 28 -27.44 2.38 -2.03
N ARG A 29 -27.03 1.15 -1.64
CA ARG A 29 -26.64 0.09 -2.57
C ARG A 29 -27.86 -0.74 -2.94
N ARG A 30 -28.13 -0.85 -4.24
CA ARG A 30 -29.25 -1.68 -4.74
C ARG A 30 -28.79 -3.05 -5.25
N ARG A 31 -27.63 -3.14 -5.91
CA ARG A 31 -27.12 -4.37 -6.56
C ARG A 31 -25.62 -4.60 -6.36
N THR A 32 -24.88 -3.62 -5.87
CA THR A 32 -23.42 -3.71 -5.77
C THR A 32 -22.98 -4.22 -4.41
N VAL A 33 -22.04 -5.18 -4.42
CA VAL A 33 -21.36 -5.70 -3.24
C VAL A 33 -19.88 -5.35 -3.35
N ALA A 34 -19.28 -4.90 -2.24
CA ALA A 34 -17.85 -4.59 -2.17
C ALA A 34 -17.25 -5.23 -0.93
N ALA A 35 -15.97 -5.61 -1.00
CA ALA A 35 -15.21 -6.02 0.16
C ALA A 35 -13.84 -5.33 0.16
N PHE A 36 -13.40 -4.92 1.33
CA PHE A 36 -12.15 -4.21 1.55
C PHE A 36 -11.66 -4.41 2.99
N TRP A 37 -10.40 -4.10 3.23
CA TRP A 37 -9.82 -4.10 4.58
C TRP A 37 -9.93 -2.70 5.20
N GLU A 38 -10.40 -2.64 6.46
CA GLU A 38 -10.51 -1.43 7.27
C GLU A 38 -10.09 -1.77 8.70
N ASP A 39 -9.08 -1.11 9.23
CA ASP A 39 -8.56 -1.30 10.61
C ASP A 39 -8.31 -2.77 10.99
N GLY A 40 -7.71 -3.55 10.08
CA GLY A 40 -7.42 -4.97 10.31
C GLY A 40 -8.63 -5.90 10.24
N LYS A 41 -9.81 -5.40 9.84
CA LYS A 41 -11.06 -6.16 9.69
C LYS A 41 -11.40 -6.29 8.21
N ALA A 42 -11.95 -7.44 7.80
CA ALA A 42 -12.52 -7.60 6.47
C ALA A 42 -13.95 -7.03 6.47
N VAL A 43 -14.18 -5.93 5.77
CA VAL A 43 -15.51 -5.31 5.65
C VAL A 43 -16.17 -5.75 4.36
N VAL A 44 -17.38 -6.33 4.44
CA VAL A 44 -18.21 -6.68 3.29
C VAL A 44 -19.45 -5.78 3.28
N ALA A 45 -19.53 -4.87 2.30
CA ALA A 45 -20.64 -3.95 2.14
C ALA A 45 -21.66 -4.53 1.15
N ILE A 46 -22.89 -4.74 1.62
CA ILE A 46 -24.01 -5.34 0.87
C ILE A 46 -25.24 -4.43 0.83
N PRO A 47 -26.17 -4.62 -0.13
CA PRO A 47 -27.48 -3.99 -0.08
C PRO A 47 -28.27 -4.34 1.19
N ALA A 48 -29.01 -3.36 1.73
CA ALA A 48 -29.85 -3.61 2.91
C ALA A 48 -31.00 -4.60 2.62
N SER A 49 -31.40 -4.73 1.35
CA SER A 49 -32.47 -5.62 0.89
C SER A 49 -32.09 -7.10 0.81
N PHE A 50 -30.79 -7.44 0.99
CA PHE A 50 -30.34 -8.83 0.90
C PHE A 50 -30.88 -9.67 2.05
N THR A 51 -31.36 -10.88 1.70
CA THR A 51 -31.74 -11.90 2.69
C THR A 51 -30.52 -12.44 3.44
N LYS A 52 -30.73 -13.09 4.57
CA LYS A 52 -29.66 -13.76 5.35
C LYS A 52 -28.93 -14.84 4.52
N SER A 53 -29.62 -15.50 3.59
CA SER A 53 -29.02 -16.48 2.70
C SER A 53 -28.10 -15.81 1.69
N GLN A 54 -28.57 -14.75 1.03
CA GLN A 54 -27.78 -13.95 0.10
C GLN A 54 -26.57 -13.30 0.78
N GLU A 55 -26.74 -12.78 2.00
CA GLU A 55 -25.65 -12.23 2.80
C GLU A 55 -24.53 -13.27 3.00
N ARG A 56 -24.87 -14.50 3.47
CA ARG A 56 -23.87 -15.57 3.67
C ARG A 56 -23.14 -15.94 2.39
N GLU A 57 -23.86 -16.11 1.30
CA GLU A 57 -23.28 -16.45 0.00
C GLU A 57 -22.33 -15.36 -0.49
N TRP A 58 -22.75 -14.09 -0.43
CA TRP A 58 -21.94 -12.98 -0.89
C TRP A 58 -20.74 -12.71 0.03
N VAL A 59 -20.90 -12.85 1.34
CA VAL A 59 -19.77 -12.75 2.28
C VAL A 59 -18.69 -13.78 1.93
N HIS A 60 -19.08 -15.06 1.77
CA HIS A 60 -18.14 -16.12 1.41
C HIS A 60 -17.45 -15.85 0.07
N ARG A 61 -18.21 -15.46 -0.97
CA ARG A 61 -17.68 -15.13 -2.30
C ARG A 61 -16.72 -13.95 -2.26
N MET A 62 -17.04 -12.93 -1.49
CA MET A 62 -16.23 -11.70 -1.39
C MET A 62 -14.98 -11.91 -0.55
N LEU A 63 -15.03 -12.73 0.50
CA LEU A 63 -13.84 -13.12 1.26
C LEU A 63 -12.87 -13.95 0.41
N ALA A 64 -13.38 -14.90 -0.38
CA ALA A 64 -12.57 -15.64 -1.34
C ALA A 64 -11.91 -14.72 -2.39
N LYS A 65 -12.63 -13.68 -2.85
CA LYS A 65 -12.07 -12.66 -3.76
C LYS A 65 -11.00 -11.82 -3.08
N LEU A 66 -11.21 -11.37 -1.84
CA LEU A 66 -10.20 -10.65 -1.06
C LEU A 66 -8.94 -11.51 -0.83
N LYS A 67 -9.12 -12.80 -0.50
CA LYS A 67 -8.02 -13.76 -0.34
C LYS A 67 -7.24 -13.90 -1.65
N LYS A 68 -7.92 -14.14 -2.78
CA LYS A 68 -7.29 -14.26 -4.10
C LYS A 68 -6.61 -12.97 -4.56
N GLN A 69 -7.16 -11.78 -4.21
CA GLN A 69 -6.48 -10.50 -4.42
C GLN A 69 -5.26 -10.33 -3.51
N GLY A 70 -5.35 -10.77 -2.26
CA GLY A 70 -4.23 -10.86 -1.34
C GLY A 70 -3.13 -11.80 -1.85
N GLU A 71 -3.50 -12.98 -2.37
CA GLU A 71 -2.59 -13.97 -2.95
C GLU A 71 -1.95 -13.48 -4.26
N ARG A 72 -2.69 -12.79 -5.12
CA ARG A 72 -2.14 -12.15 -6.33
C ARG A 72 -1.17 -11.02 -5.98
N ARG A 73 -1.46 -10.23 -4.93
CA ARG A 73 -0.53 -9.24 -4.37
C ARG A 73 0.65 -9.89 -3.65
N SER A 74 0.47 -11.09 -3.09
CA SER A 74 1.54 -11.86 -2.45
C SER A 74 2.34 -12.74 -3.43
N GLY A 75 1.76 -13.15 -4.56
CA GLY A 75 2.46 -13.82 -5.65
C GLY A 75 3.36 -12.87 -6.45
N GLN A 76 3.11 -11.57 -6.37
CA GLN A 76 4.04 -10.52 -6.79
C GLN A 76 4.92 -10.05 -5.62
N GLY A 77 5.52 -11.01 -4.89
CA GLY A 77 6.43 -10.74 -3.79
C GLY A 77 5.72 -10.12 -2.58
N ARG A 78 5.12 -10.95 -1.72
CA ARG A 78 5.05 -10.63 -0.30
C ARG A 78 6.49 -10.48 0.18
N ARG A 79 7.06 -9.30 -0.02
CA ARG A 79 8.13 -8.88 0.87
C ARG A 79 7.47 -8.82 2.25
N ARG A 80 7.95 -9.65 3.20
CA ARG A 80 7.93 -9.30 4.61
C ARG A 80 8.20 -7.81 4.67
N PRO A 81 7.50 -7.02 5.52
CA PRO A 81 7.91 -5.63 5.69
C PRO A 81 9.42 -5.65 5.82
N ALA A 82 10.11 -5.02 4.86
CA ALA A 82 11.56 -5.07 4.84
C ALA A 82 11.98 -4.51 6.19
N THR A 83 12.71 -5.30 6.96
CA THR A 83 13.28 -4.80 8.22
C THR A 83 14.22 -3.66 7.87
N ASP A 84 14.55 -2.82 8.82
CA ASP A 84 15.47 -1.72 8.60
C ASP A 84 16.84 -2.24 8.09
N GLU A 85 17.24 -3.46 8.50
CA GLU A 85 18.47 -4.12 8.05
C GLU A 85 18.41 -4.46 6.54
N VAL A 86 17.33 -5.08 6.08
CA VAL A 86 17.13 -5.40 4.66
C VAL A 86 17.07 -4.13 3.82
N LEU A 87 16.44 -3.06 4.36
CA LEU A 87 16.38 -1.77 3.69
C LEU A 87 17.76 -1.13 3.58
N ALA A 88 18.60 -1.23 4.63
CA ALA A 88 19.95 -0.70 4.64
C ALA A 88 20.88 -1.45 3.65
N GLU A 89 20.80 -2.78 3.61
CA GLU A 89 21.52 -3.60 2.62
C GLU A 89 21.12 -3.23 1.18
N HIS A 90 19.82 -3.03 0.96
CA HIS A 90 19.30 -2.63 -0.34
C HIS A 90 19.78 -1.23 -0.74
N ALA A 91 19.76 -0.26 0.19
CA ALA A 91 20.31 1.07 -0.03
C ALA A 91 21.81 1.03 -0.39
N ALA A 92 22.59 0.20 0.31
CA ALA A 92 24.00 0.00 0.00
C ALA A 92 24.21 -0.61 -1.40
N HIS A 93 23.35 -1.54 -1.81
CA HIS A 93 23.34 -2.11 -3.16
C HIS A 93 23.07 -1.01 -4.22
N LEU A 94 22.02 -0.22 -4.05
CA LEU A 94 21.67 0.87 -4.97
C LEU A 94 22.77 1.94 -5.03
N SER A 95 23.38 2.28 -3.89
CA SER A 95 24.50 3.21 -3.86
C SER A 95 25.68 2.71 -4.71
N ARG A 96 26.04 1.43 -4.58
CA ARG A 96 27.13 0.84 -5.40
C ARG A 96 26.76 0.84 -6.88
N THR A 97 25.54 0.47 -7.21
CA THR A 97 25.11 0.30 -8.60
C THR A 97 24.97 1.63 -9.34
N TYR A 98 24.40 2.64 -8.70
CA TYR A 98 23.99 3.87 -9.39
C TYR A 98 24.82 5.10 -8.95
N LEU A 99 25.39 5.10 -7.74
CA LEU A 99 26.10 6.27 -7.19
C LEU A 99 27.59 6.01 -6.98
N GLY A 100 28.12 4.92 -7.54
CA GLY A 100 29.53 4.53 -7.40
C GLY A 100 29.95 4.22 -5.98
N GLY A 101 29.01 3.81 -5.10
CA GLY A 101 29.28 3.48 -3.69
C GLY A 101 29.60 4.68 -2.80
N ARG A 102 29.46 5.91 -3.31
CA ARG A 102 29.83 7.13 -2.58
C ARG A 102 28.85 7.52 -1.49
N ALA A 103 27.57 7.21 -1.67
CA ALA A 103 26.53 7.46 -0.68
C ALA A 103 26.49 6.31 0.32
N VAL A 104 27.04 6.51 1.52
CA VAL A 104 27.07 5.51 2.59
C VAL A 104 26.22 6.00 3.75
N PRO A 105 24.97 5.57 3.87
CA PRO A 105 24.12 5.97 4.98
C PRO A 105 24.54 5.27 6.28
N THR A 106 24.49 6.00 7.39
CA THR A 106 24.70 5.46 8.74
C THR A 106 23.51 4.59 9.18
N SER A 107 22.29 4.99 8.78
CA SER A 107 21.09 4.20 8.99
C SER A 107 20.02 4.50 7.94
N VAL A 108 19.23 3.47 7.60
CA VAL A 108 18.06 3.59 6.73
C VAL A 108 16.89 2.93 7.44
N ARG A 109 15.77 3.66 7.65
CA ARG A 109 14.66 3.18 8.45
C ARG A 109 13.31 3.47 7.82
N TRP A 110 12.36 2.60 8.07
CA TRP A 110 10.95 2.85 7.82
C TRP A 110 10.34 3.69 8.94
N VAL A 111 9.53 4.69 8.58
CA VAL A 111 8.85 5.56 9.56
C VAL A 111 7.38 5.78 9.19
N SER A 112 6.52 5.88 10.20
CA SER A 112 5.07 6.08 10.02
C SER A 112 4.65 7.56 10.05
N ASN A 113 5.54 8.46 10.49
CA ASN A 113 5.22 9.86 10.75
C ASN A 113 5.48 10.82 9.57
N GLN A 114 5.76 10.30 8.37
CA GLN A 114 5.90 11.11 7.15
C GLN A 114 4.56 11.19 6.42
N ASN A 115 3.82 12.29 6.62
CA ASN A 115 2.50 12.48 6.01
C ASN A 115 2.55 13.11 4.61
N SER A 116 3.55 13.96 4.34
CA SER A 116 3.68 14.75 3.10
C SER A 116 4.90 14.40 2.24
N ARG A 117 5.75 13.48 2.69
CA ARG A 117 6.99 13.10 1.99
C ARG A 117 7.09 11.59 1.88
N TRP A 118 7.74 11.12 0.82
CA TRP A 118 8.02 9.70 0.63
C TRP A 118 9.29 9.25 1.34
N GLY A 119 10.26 10.17 1.48
CA GLY A 119 11.52 9.96 2.16
C GLY A 119 12.08 11.25 2.76
N SER A 120 13.17 11.14 3.50
CA SER A 120 13.99 12.25 3.95
C SER A 120 15.39 11.78 4.29
N ALA A 121 16.40 12.53 3.87
CA ALA A 121 17.80 12.36 4.26
C ALA A 121 18.20 13.47 5.23
N THR A 122 19.06 13.12 6.20
CA THR A 122 19.78 14.07 7.05
C THR A 122 21.27 13.90 6.78
N PRO A 123 21.86 14.69 5.87
CA PRO A 123 23.26 14.53 5.45
C PRO A 123 24.25 14.61 6.61
N ALA A 124 24.02 15.49 7.58
CA ALA A 124 24.89 15.67 8.73
C ALA A 124 25.08 14.38 9.55
N ASP A 125 24.01 13.58 9.67
CA ASP A 125 24.01 12.33 10.44
C ASP A 125 24.14 11.09 9.54
N GLY A 126 24.10 11.25 8.23
CA GLY A 126 24.06 10.15 7.27
C GLY A 126 22.80 9.29 7.37
N THR A 127 21.68 9.84 7.88
CA THR A 127 20.48 9.05 8.13
C THR A 127 19.43 9.24 7.05
N ILE A 128 18.77 8.14 6.66
CA ILE A 128 17.65 8.14 5.69
C ILE A 128 16.42 7.53 6.36
N ARG A 129 15.27 8.16 6.12
CA ARG A 129 13.97 7.69 6.58
C ARG A 129 13.02 7.57 5.40
N LEU A 130 12.36 6.43 5.25
CA LEU A 130 11.34 6.19 4.23
C LEU A 130 9.96 6.02 4.85
N SER A 131 8.96 6.57 4.19
CA SER A 131 7.57 6.41 4.61
C SER A 131 7.10 4.96 4.48
N ASN A 132 6.44 4.42 5.52
CA ASN A 132 5.79 3.10 5.48
C ASN A 132 4.79 2.97 4.33
N LYS A 133 4.26 4.08 3.80
CA LYS A 133 3.36 4.08 2.64
C LYS A 133 4.00 3.48 1.39
N LEU A 134 5.32 3.55 1.26
CA LEU A 134 6.06 2.98 0.15
C LEU A 134 6.08 1.45 0.17
N GLN A 135 5.90 0.80 1.33
CA GLN A 135 5.97 -0.67 1.44
C GLN A 135 4.92 -1.39 0.59
N SER A 136 3.81 -0.72 0.28
CA SER A 136 2.76 -1.25 -0.60
C SER A 136 2.98 -0.93 -2.08
N MET A 137 4.02 -0.17 -2.43
CA MET A 137 4.31 0.25 -3.79
C MET A 137 5.26 -0.71 -4.52
N PRO A 138 5.31 -0.65 -5.86
CA PRO A 138 6.27 -1.42 -6.63
C PRO A 138 7.71 -1.13 -6.22
N GLN A 139 8.60 -2.14 -6.30
CA GLN A 139 9.98 -2.03 -5.87
C GLN A 139 10.74 -0.90 -6.58
N TRP A 140 10.52 -0.73 -7.89
CA TRP A 140 11.18 0.33 -8.66
C TRP A 140 10.82 1.75 -8.18
N VAL A 141 9.66 1.93 -7.47
CA VAL A 141 9.32 3.21 -6.82
C VAL A 141 10.12 3.38 -5.53
N ILE A 142 10.26 2.31 -4.74
CA ILE A 142 11.06 2.33 -3.51
C ILE A 142 12.53 2.61 -3.84
N ASP A 143 13.04 1.96 -4.88
CA ASP A 143 14.43 2.12 -5.36
C ASP A 143 14.69 3.57 -5.78
N TYR A 144 13.76 4.17 -6.54
CA TYR A 144 13.85 5.58 -6.91
C TYR A 144 13.94 6.50 -5.68
N VAL A 145 13.04 6.32 -4.70
CA VAL A 145 13.06 7.15 -3.49
C VAL A 145 14.35 6.93 -2.70
N LEU A 146 14.84 5.69 -2.61
CA LEU A 146 16.13 5.40 -1.98
C LEU A 146 17.30 6.10 -2.70
N VAL A 147 17.38 6.01 -4.02
CA VAL A 147 18.42 6.68 -4.81
C VAL A 147 18.34 8.20 -4.64
N HIS A 148 17.12 8.76 -4.60
CA HIS A 148 16.88 10.18 -4.34
C HIS A 148 17.44 10.60 -2.97
N GLU A 149 17.13 9.85 -1.91
CA GLU A 149 17.59 10.16 -0.55
C GLU A 149 19.11 9.91 -0.39
N LEU A 150 19.65 8.89 -1.06
CA LEU A 150 21.09 8.64 -1.13
C LEU A 150 21.82 9.78 -1.84
N ALA A 151 21.26 10.33 -2.92
CA ALA A 151 21.84 11.47 -3.63
C ALA A 151 21.92 12.72 -2.73
N HIS A 152 20.97 12.91 -1.81
CA HIS A 152 21.02 13.99 -0.83
C HIS A 152 22.17 13.88 0.18
N LEU A 153 22.72 12.71 0.41
CA LEU A 153 23.93 12.55 1.22
C LEU A 153 25.19 13.08 0.50
N LEU A 154 25.13 13.23 -0.82
CA LEU A 154 26.26 13.68 -1.65
C LEU A 154 26.10 15.14 -2.09
N VAL A 155 24.89 15.59 -2.35
CA VAL A 155 24.60 16.90 -2.92
C VAL A 155 23.42 17.54 -2.18
N ALA A 156 23.65 18.72 -1.63
CA ALA A 156 22.60 19.51 -1.00
C ALA A 156 21.69 20.15 -2.08
N GLY A 157 20.38 20.03 -1.88
CA GLY A 157 19.38 20.62 -2.79
C GLY A 157 19.22 19.86 -4.10
N HIS A 158 18.31 20.35 -4.95
CA HIS A 158 17.91 19.70 -6.20
C HIS A 158 18.50 20.42 -7.43
N ASN A 159 19.81 20.64 -7.42
CA ASN A 159 20.55 21.25 -8.53
C ASN A 159 20.83 20.24 -9.67
N ALA A 160 21.53 20.67 -10.72
CA ALA A 160 21.86 19.83 -11.87
C ALA A 160 22.71 18.60 -11.49
N ASP A 161 23.64 18.75 -10.53
CA ASP A 161 24.46 17.63 -10.07
C ASP A 161 23.66 16.59 -9.31
N PHE A 162 22.68 17.03 -8.51
CA PHE A 162 21.74 16.14 -7.84
C PHE A 162 20.93 15.32 -8.85
N TRP A 163 20.31 15.99 -9.84
CA TRP A 163 19.49 15.29 -10.84
C TRP A 163 20.32 14.34 -11.70
N ARG A 164 21.58 14.68 -12.01
CA ARG A 164 22.49 13.75 -12.70
C ARG A 164 22.71 12.45 -11.92
N LEU A 165 22.79 12.54 -10.59
CA LEU A 165 22.90 11.35 -9.72
C LEU A 165 21.61 10.55 -9.73
N VAL A 166 20.44 11.18 -9.57
CA VAL A 166 19.15 10.50 -9.51
C VAL A 166 18.78 9.88 -10.87
N ASP A 167 19.09 10.55 -11.98
CA ASP A 167 18.82 10.07 -13.34
C ASP A 167 19.72 8.90 -13.77
N SER A 168 20.76 8.53 -12.97
CA SER A 168 21.47 7.27 -13.16
C SER A 168 20.60 6.04 -12.91
N TYR A 169 19.48 6.19 -12.17
CA TYR A 169 18.50 5.14 -11.98
C TYR A 169 17.52 5.10 -13.18
N PRO A 170 17.44 3.98 -13.92
CA PRO A 170 16.70 3.95 -15.20
C PRO A 170 15.21 4.23 -15.09
N GLU A 171 14.57 3.86 -13.96
CA GLU A 171 13.14 4.01 -13.75
C GLU A 171 12.75 5.39 -13.16
N THR A 172 13.68 6.35 -13.08
CA THR A 172 13.47 7.67 -12.45
C THR A 172 12.21 8.37 -12.95
N GLN A 173 12.04 8.51 -14.26
CA GLN A 173 10.91 9.25 -14.82
C GLN A 173 9.59 8.53 -14.58
N ARG A 174 9.59 7.20 -14.71
CA ARG A 174 8.43 6.37 -14.44
C ARG A 174 8.01 6.44 -12.96
N ALA A 175 8.97 6.40 -12.03
CA ALA A 175 8.72 6.48 -10.60
C ALA A 175 8.17 7.84 -10.18
N LYS A 176 8.69 8.92 -10.76
CA LYS A 176 8.17 10.28 -10.56
C LYS A 176 6.71 10.36 -10.98
N ALA A 177 6.38 9.96 -12.21
CA ALA A 177 5.01 9.99 -12.72
C ALA A 177 4.06 9.13 -11.85
N PHE A 178 4.50 7.97 -11.39
CA PHE A 178 3.73 7.13 -10.47
C PHE A 178 3.43 7.84 -9.14
N LEU A 179 4.43 8.42 -8.50
CA LEU A 179 4.27 9.12 -7.22
C LEU A 179 3.42 10.38 -7.35
N GLU A 180 3.53 11.11 -8.46
CA GLU A 180 2.65 12.25 -8.78
C GLU A 180 1.19 11.80 -8.94
N GLY A 181 0.95 10.68 -9.63
CA GLY A 181 -0.37 10.09 -9.76
C GLY A 181 -0.97 9.65 -8.42
N VAL A 182 -0.16 9.04 -7.55
CA VAL A 182 -0.59 8.66 -6.19
C VAL A 182 -0.90 9.90 -5.35
N ALA A 183 -0.07 10.93 -5.41
CA ALA A 183 -0.28 12.18 -4.69
C ALA A 183 -1.57 12.88 -5.17
N PHE A 184 -1.80 12.93 -6.48
CA PHE A 184 -3.02 13.46 -7.07
C PHE A 184 -4.27 12.69 -6.61
N ALA A 185 -4.26 11.36 -6.70
CA ALA A 185 -5.37 10.52 -6.28
C ALA A 185 -5.69 10.69 -4.78
N THR A 186 -4.64 10.75 -3.95
CA THR A 186 -4.78 10.95 -2.51
C THR A 186 -5.37 12.33 -2.18
N SER A 187 -4.92 13.39 -2.86
CA SER A 187 -5.42 14.76 -2.64
C SER A 187 -6.89 14.92 -3.02
N ARG A 188 -7.39 14.11 -3.94
CA ARG A 188 -8.78 14.11 -4.42
C ARG A 188 -9.67 13.09 -3.71
N GLY A 189 -9.13 12.30 -2.77
CA GLY A 189 -9.88 11.23 -2.11
C GLY A 189 -10.38 10.15 -3.08
N LEU A 190 -9.70 9.98 -4.22
CA LEU A 190 -10.07 8.97 -5.20
C LEU A 190 -9.77 7.57 -4.63
N PRO A 191 -10.72 6.63 -4.67
CA PRO A 191 -10.47 5.27 -4.24
C PRO A 191 -9.47 4.59 -5.20
N PRO A 192 -8.61 3.68 -4.72
CA PRO A 192 -7.59 3.01 -5.54
C PRO A 192 -8.15 2.10 -6.66
N ASP A 193 -9.46 1.91 -6.73
CA ASP A 193 -10.14 1.00 -7.68
C ASP A 193 -10.97 1.71 -8.76
N SER A 194 -10.78 3.01 -8.99
CA SER A 194 -11.39 3.67 -10.14
C SER A 194 -10.60 3.36 -11.43
N ASN A 195 -10.60 2.08 -11.83
CA ASN A 195 -10.18 1.71 -13.18
C ASN A 195 -11.35 2.07 -14.11
N PRO A 196 -11.23 3.04 -15.03
CA PRO A 196 -12.23 3.20 -16.08
C PRO A 196 -12.32 1.88 -16.86
N ALA A 197 -13.52 1.32 -16.98
CA ALA A 197 -13.74 0.17 -17.84
C ALA A 197 -13.14 0.51 -19.23
N PRO A 198 -12.46 -0.44 -19.90
CA PRO A 198 -12.03 -0.21 -21.27
C PRO A 198 -13.28 0.16 -22.10
N ASP A 199 -13.19 1.31 -22.74
CA ASP A 199 -14.21 1.77 -23.68
C ASP A 199 -14.26 0.75 -24.81
N THR A 200 -15.23 -0.16 -24.77
CA THR A 200 -15.57 -1.05 -25.87
C THR A 200 -16.44 -0.24 -26.82
N GLY A 201 -15.80 0.71 -27.48
CA GLY A 201 -16.35 1.38 -28.65
C GLY A 201 -16.57 0.34 -29.76
N ALA A 202 -17.83 0.24 -30.19
CA ALA A 202 -18.33 -0.56 -31.28
C ALA A 202 -17.68 -0.23 -32.63
#